data_c5ee1b189dacc24d88217d05acf9f10a
#
_entry.id   c5ee1b189dacc24d88217d05acf9f10a
#
_cell.length_a   1.000
_cell.length_b   1.000
_cell.length_c   1.000
_cell.angle_alpha   90.00
_cell.angle_beta   90.00
_cell.angle_gamma   90.00
#
_symmetry.space_group_name_H-M   'P 1'
#
loop_
_entity.id
_entity.type
_entity.pdbx_description
1 polymer ?
#
loop_
_entity_poly.entity_id
_entity_poly.type
_entity_poly.pdbx_seq_one_letter_code
_entity_poly.pdbx_strand_id
1 'polypeptide(L)'
;ILGIDKAFSNNLQTALAKLPPIQLRANGAIREWFEDYEEAHPNHRHTSHLLALYPFSQITLEKTPELAAAARKTIEARLAAENWEDTEWSRANMICFYARLKDAEEAYKSVKTLQGMLSRENLLTVSPGGIAGAPNDIYSFDGNPAGAAGMAEMLIQNHEGYVEFLPCLPTAWKNGLFKGLCIRGGAEVSAQWENAVIQHASLKATADNTFTVKLPIEKKYTVTLNGKEVSAKTDSKGLITVEMKAQDLLEIK
;
A
#
# COMPACT_ATOMS: atom_id res chain seq x y z
N ILE A 1 8.87 -16.08 13.99
CA ILE A 1 8.05 -17.10 13.29
C ILE A 1 8.74 -18.46 13.37
N LEU A 2 9.99 -18.57 12.94
CA LEU A 2 10.70 -19.85 12.93
C LEU A 2 11.26 -20.27 14.30
N GLY A 3 11.43 -19.33 15.24
CA GLY A 3 11.97 -19.60 16.58
C GLY A 3 13.44 -20.03 16.62
N ILE A 4 14.17 -19.88 15.51
CA ILE A 4 15.58 -20.21 15.33
C ILE A 4 16.46 -18.95 15.36
N ASP A 5 17.77 -19.13 15.48
CA ASP A 5 18.78 -18.04 15.37
C ASP A 5 18.54 -16.84 16.27
N LYS A 6 18.13 -17.08 17.52
CA LYS A 6 17.83 -16.01 18.50
C LYS A 6 19.00 -15.03 18.70
N ALA A 7 20.23 -15.53 18.71
CA ALA A 7 21.43 -14.68 18.86
C ALA A 7 21.57 -13.70 17.68
N PHE A 8 21.38 -14.19 16.45
CA PHE A 8 21.40 -13.35 15.26
C PHE A 8 20.28 -12.34 15.25
N SER A 9 19.04 -12.76 15.61
CA SER A 9 17.90 -11.85 15.75
C SER A 9 18.16 -10.73 16.75
N ASN A 10 18.76 -11.04 17.91
CA ASN A 10 19.13 -10.03 18.92
C ASN A 10 20.19 -9.06 18.40
N ASN A 11 21.17 -9.57 17.64
CA ASN A 11 22.19 -8.71 17.01
C ASN A 11 21.57 -7.75 15.99
N LEU A 12 20.61 -8.22 15.19
CA LEU A 12 19.87 -7.38 14.25
C LEU A 12 19.06 -6.30 14.98
N GLN A 13 18.34 -6.65 16.06
CA GLN A 13 17.61 -5.68 16.85
C GLN A 13 18.53 -4.61 17.47
N THR A 14 19.71 -5.03 17.96
CA THR A 14 20.71 -4.10 18.48
C THR A 14 21.26 -3.17 17.40
N ALA A 15 21.45 -3.67 16.17
CA ALA A 15 21.89 -2.85 15.05
C ALA A 15 20.79 -1.86 14.61
N LEU A 16 19.54 -2.32 14.52
CA LEU A 16 18.39 -1.46 14.18
C LEU A 16 18.21 -0.30 15.17
N ALA A 17 18.41 -0.56 16.48
CA ALA A 17 18.32 0.48 17.50
C ALA A 17 19.39 1.57 17.40
N LYS A 18 20.44 1.34 16.61
CA LYS A 18 21.51 2.32 16.36
C LYS A 18 21.30 3.13 15.08
N LEU A 19 20.35 2.76 14.24
CA LEU A 19 20.03 3.51 13.03
C LEU A 19 19.36 4.84 13.41
N PRO A 20 19.70 5.94 12.71
CA PRO A 20 19.04 7.21 12.94
C PRO A 20 17.54 7.09 12.58
N PRO A 21 16.67 7.85 13.24
CA PRO A 21 15.28 7.95 12.84
C PRO A 21 15.15 8.58 11.44
N ILE A 22 13.98 8.40 10.81
CA ILE A 22 13.67 9.10 9.56
C ILE A 22 13.73 10.60 9.82
N GLN A 23 14.52 11.32 9.02
CA GLN A 23 14.74 12.75 9.15
C GLN A 23 14.07 13.54 8.04
N LEU A 24 13.75 14.80 8.34
CA LEU A 24 13.15 15.70 7.38
C LEU A 24 14.19 16.73 6.89
N ARG A 25 14.01 17.17 5.66
CA ARG A 25 14.72 18.29 5.04
C ARG A 25 14.19 19.61 5.59
N ALA A 26 14.93 20.69 5.40
CA ALA A 26 14.50 22.03 5.77
C ALA A 26 13.16 22.44 5.11
N ASN A 27 12.86 21.91 3.92
CA ASN A 27 11.59 22.13 3.21
C ASN A 27 10.45 21.22 3.70
N GLY A 28 10.71 20.31 4.66
CA GLY A 28 9.75 19.39 5.23
C GLY A 28 9.50 18.11 4.42
N ALA A 29 10.27 17.85 3.36
CA ALA A 29 10.29 16.54 2.68
C ALA A 29 11.14 15.54 3.47
N ILE A 30 11.07 14.24 3.13
CA ILE A 30 11.91 13.22 3.77
C ILE A 30 13.34 13.33 3.22
N ARG A 31 14.33 13.21 4.10
CA ARG A 31 15.72 13.09 3.70
C ARG A 31 15.98 11.73 3.07
N GLU A 32 16.74 11.75 1.97
CA GLU A 32 17.27 10.52 1.39
C GLU A 32 18.63 10.15 2.03
N TRP A 33 19.42 11.16 2.42
CA TRP A 33 20.78 11.01 2.92
C TRP A 33 20.88 11.42 4.40
N PHE A 34 21.99 11.04 5.02
CA PHE A 34 22.27 11.41 6.42
C PHE A 34 22.32 12.92 6.63
N GLU A 35 22.92 13.65 5.69
CA GLU A 35 22.92 15.11 5.67
C GLU A 35 21.85 15.65 4.72
N ASP A 36 21.41 16.89 4.90
CA ASP A 36 20.44 17.55 4.01
C ASP A 36 21.15 18.16 2.79
N TYR A 37 21.62 17.29 1.92
CA TYR A 37 22.22 17.71 0.64
C TYR A 37 21.15 18.21 -0.33
N GLU A 38 21.54 19.17 -1.19
CA GLU A 38 20.74 19.46 -2.38
C GLU A 38 20.81 18.27 -3.34
N GLU A 39 19.65 17.92 -3.89
CA GLU A 39 19.57 16.83 -4.86
C GLU A 39 20.24 17.25 -6.17
N ALA A 40 21.27 16.51 -6.60
CA ALA A 40 21.93 16.73 -7.89
C ALA A 40 20.98 16.44 -9.06
N HIS A 41 20.03 15.51 -8.88
CA HIS A 41 19.05 15.10 -9.87
C HIS A 41 17.66 15.02 -9.24
N PRO A 42 16.96 16.16 -9.02
CA PRO A 42 15.64 16.18 -8.40
C PRO A 42 14.57 15.49 -9.23
N ASN A 43 14.84 15.29 -10.54
CA ASN A 43 13.99 14.58 -11.48
C ASN A 43 14.24 13.07 -11.56
N HIS A 44 15.13 12.52 -10.73
CA HIS A 44 15.52 11.11 -10.77
C HIS A 44 14.34 10.19 -10.44
N ARG A 45 14.23 9.08 -11.16
CA ARG A 45 13.18 8.06 -11.00
C ARG A 45 13.22 7.31 -9.65
N HIS A 46 14.36 7.28 -8.97
CA HIS A 46 14.51 6.56 -7.71
C HIS A 46 13.98 7.38 -6.53
N THR A 47 13.33 6.69 -5.60
CA THR A 47 12.68 7.24 -4.41
C THR A 47 12.93 6.35 -3.19
N SER A 48 14.21 5.96 -2.98
CA SER A 48 14.63 5.03 -1.92
C SER A 48 14.21 5.48 -0.51
N HIS A 49 14.17 6.78 -0.26
CA HIS A 49 13.70 7.37 1.00
C HIS A 49 12.18 7.19 1.26
N LEU A 50 11.40 6.77 0.26
CA LEU A 50 9.98 6.43 0.40
C LEU A 50 9.74 4.94 0.68
N LEU A 51 10.78 4.09 0.76
CA LEU A 51 10.62 2.68 1.13
C LEU A 51 9.98 2.50 2.51
N ALA A 52 10.19 3.45 3.42
CA ALA A 52 9.57 3.46 4.73
C ALA A 52 8.03 3.59 4.68
N LEU A 53 7.47 4.19 3.61
CA LEU A 53 6.04 4.27 3.33
C LEU A 53 5.53 2.99 2.66
N TYR A 54 6.23 2.54 1.59
CA TYR A 54 5.93 1.30 0.87
C TYR A 54 7.23 0.74 0.27
N PRO A 55 7.49 -0.58 0.38
CA PRO A 55 6.62 -1.65 0.89
C PRO A 55 6.63 -1.81 2.42
N PHE A 56 7.49 -1.06 3.14
CA PHE A 56 7.49 -1.09 4.59
C PHE A 56 6.29 -0.31 5.16
N SER A 57 6.21 -0.22 6.47
CA SER A 57 5.12 0.44 7.20
C SER A 57 5.63 1.24 8.41
N GLN A 58 6.82 1.84 8.24
CA GLN A 58 7.38 2.76 9.24
C GLN A 58 6.71 4.13 9.17
N ILE A 59 6.23 4.51 7.98
CA ILE A 59 5.43 5.71 7.74
C ILE A 59 3.99 5.28 7.51
N THR A 60 3.08 5.76 8.35
CA THR A 60 1.65 5.50 8.25
C THR A 60 0.84 6.74 8.60
N LEU A 61 -0.39 6.81 8.10
CA LEU A 61 -1.29 7.94 8.39
C LEU A 61 -1.71 8.00 9.86
N GLU A 62 -1.84 6.85 10.54
CA GLU A 62 -2.31 6.80 11.91
C GLU A 62 -1.17 6.96 12.95
N LYS A 63 -0.02 6.32 12.73
CA LYS A 63 1.05 6.26 13.73
C LYS A 63 2.09 7.36 13.57
N THR A 64 2.30 7.83 12.33
CA THR A 64 3.32 8.82 11.97
C THR A 64 2.78 9.85 10.98
N PRO A 65 1.69 10.58 11.31
CA PRO A 65 1.02 11.48 10.36
C PRO A 65 1.94 12.59 9.83
N GLU A 66 2.89 13.07 10.63
CA GLU A 66 3.87 14.07 10.21
C GLU A 66 4.82 13.52 9.14
N LEU A 67 5.29 12.27 9.30
CA LEU A 67 6.11 11.62 8.29
C LEU A 67 5.31 11.28 7.04
N ALA A 68 4.02 10.95 7.17
CA ALA A 68 3.14 10.75 6.03
C ALA A 68 2.95 12.05 5.23
N ALA A 69 2.79 13.19 5.90
CA ALA A 69 2.76 14.50 5.25
C ALA A 69 4.10 14.84 4.56
N ALA A 70 5.22 14.50 5.18
CA ALA A 70 6.55 14.69 4.59
C ALA A 70 6.77 13.77 3.38
N ALA A 71 6.27 12.52 3.41
CA ALA A 71 6.30 11.61 2.27
C ALA A 71 5.50 12.17 1.10
N ARG A 72 4.31 12.75 1.34
CA ARG A 72 3.52 13.45 0.32
C ARG A 72 4.31 14.58 -0.32
N LYS A 73 4.94 15.45 0.46
CA LYS A 73 5.80 16.53 -0.06
C LYS A 73 6.94 16.00 -0.91
N THR A 74 7.55 14.90 -0.51
CA THR A 74 8.61 14.24 -1.28
C THR A 74 8.11 13.78 -2.65
N ILE A 75 6.94 13.13 -2.69
CA ILE A 75 6.30 12.68 -3.93
C ILE A 75 5.98 13.87 -4.83
N GLU A 76 5.33 14.90 -4.28
CA GLU A 76 4.94 16.11 -5.02
C GLU A 76 6.16 16.84 -5.59
N ALA A 77 7.24 16.98 -4.82
CA ALA A 77 8.48 17.58 -5.29
C ALA A 77 9.10 16.79 -6.44
N ARG A 78 9.10 15.45 -6.37
CA ARG A 78 9.61 14.56 -7.41
C ARG A 78 8.78 14.67 -8.70
N LEU A 79 7.47 14.67 -8.60
CA LEU A 79 6.55 14.79 -9.74
C LEU A 79 6.56 16.18 -10.37
N ALA A 80 6.85 17.23 -9.59
CA ALA A 80 6.95 18.60 -10.08
C ALA A 80 8.31 18.94 -10.70
N ALA A 81 9.32 18.08 -10.56
CA ALA A 81 10.63 18.31 -11.14
C ALA A 81 10.55 18.31 -12.66
N GLU A 82 11.25 19.29 -13.28
CA GLU A 82 11.31 19.36 -14.74
C GLU A 82 11.95 18.09 -15.31
N ASN A 83 11.32 17.52 -16.34
CA ASN A 83 11.75 16.29 -16.99
C ASN A 83 11.90 15.09 -15.99
N TRP A 84 10.95 14.93 -15.09
CA TRP A 84 10.95 13.75 -14.22
C TRP A 84 11.04 12.46 -15.03
N GLU A 85 11.98 11.59 -14.64
CA GLU A 85 12.22 10.30 -15.28
C GLU A 85 11.06 9.32 -14.99
N ASP A 86 9.95 9.50 -15.70
CA ASP A 86 8.73 8.70 -15.55
C ASP A 86 8.88 7.33 -16.23
N THR A 87 9.39 6.38 -15.46
CA THR A 87 9.48 4.98 -15.90
C THR A 87 8.28 4.16 -15.39
N GLU A 88 8.08 2.98 -15.95
CA GLU A 88 7.00 2.08 -15.57
C GLU A 88 7.02 1.73 -14.08
N TRP A 89 8.20 1.43 -13.50
CA TRP A 89 8.31 1.07 -12.09
C TRP A 89 8.22 2.28 -11.17
N SER A 90 8.76 3.43 -11.55
CA SER A 90 8.62 4.65 -10.75
C SER A 90 7.15 5.09 -10.70
N ARG A 91 6.44 4.99 -11.83
CA ARG A 91 5.00 5.25 -11.89
C ARG A 91 4.19 4.24 -11.09
N ALA A 92 4.54 2.95 -11.15
CA ALA A 92 3.90 1.91 -10.35
C ALA A 92 4.12 2.14 -8.84
N ASN A 93 5.31 2.60 -8.43
CA ASN A 93 5.56 3.00 -7.05
C ASN A 93 4.68 4.19 -6.61
N MET A 94 4.38 5.16 -7.51
CA MET A 94 3.45 6.25 -7.19
C MET A 94 2.04 5.72 -6.87
N ILE A 95 1.58 4.65 -7.56
CA ILE A 95 0.31 3.99 -7.20
C ILE A 95 0.38 3.49 -5.76
N CYS A 96 1.45 2.76 -5.40
CA CYS A 96 1.64 2.21 -4.06
C CYS A 96 1.71 3.31 -2.98
N PHE A 97 2.46 4.37 -3.25
CA PHE A 97 2.63 5.48 -2.30
C PHE A 97 1.32 6.23 -2.06
N TYR A 98 0.60 6.59 -3.12
CA TYR A 98 -0.70 7.25 -3.00
C TYR A 98 -1.76 6.34 -2.38
N ALA A 99 -1.73 5.03 -2.67
CA ALA A 99 -2.60 4.07 -1.99
C ALA A 99 -2.38 4.06 -0.47
N ARG A 100 -1.10 4.08 -0.02
CA ARG A 100 -0.75 4.16 1.41
C ARG A 100 -1.10 5.50 2.05
N LEU A 101 -1.08 6.58 1.28
CA LEU A 101 -1.52 7.91 1.69
C LEU A 101 -3.03 8.12 1.51
N LYS A 102 -3.77 7.11 1.04
CA LYS A 102 -5.22 7.13 0.78
C LYS A 102 -5.66 8.26 -0.16
N ASP A 103 -4.79 8.61 -1.10
CA ASP A 103 -5.10 9.55 -2.17
C ASP A 103 -5.56 8.80 -3.41
N ALA A 104 -6.85 8.50 -3.45
CA ALA A 104 -7.43 7.60 -4.45
C ALA A 104 -7.34 8.15 -5.89
N GLU A 105 -7.49 9.46 -6.07
CA GLU A 105 -7.47 10.06 -7.40
C GLU A 105 -6.06 10.14 -7.97
N GLU A 106 -5.04 10.48 -7.18
CA GLU A 106 -3.65 10.49 -7.65
C GLU A 106 -3.12 9.05 -7.85
N ALA A 107 -3.54 8.08 -7.02
CA ALA A 107 -3.27 6.67 -7.25
C ALA A 107 -3.87 6.21 -8.59
N TYR A 108 -5.14 6.52 -8.85
CA TYR A 108 -5.84 6.15 -10.09
C TYR A 108 -5.27 6.85 -11.33
N LYS A 109 -4.89 8.10 -11.21
CA LYS A 109 -4.18 8.83 -12.27
C LYS A 109 -2.86 8.11 -12.63
N SER A 110 -2.12 7.65 -11.63
CA SER A 110 -0.90 6.86 -11.83
C SER A 110 -1.18 5.49 -12.47
N VAL A 111 -2.29 4.82 -12.11
CA VAL A 111 -2.75 3.59 -12.79
C VAL A 111 -3.01 3.85 -14.28
N LYS A 112 -3.75 4.92 -14.60
CA LYS A 112 -4.03 5.28 -16.00
C LYS A 112 -2.77 5.61 -16.79
N THR A 113 -1.82 6.31 -16.18
CA THR A 113 -0.53 6.63 -16.81
C THR A 113 0.27 5.36 -17.07
N LEU A 114 0.37 4.45 -16.08
CA LEU A 114 1.07 3.18 -16.24
C LEU A 114 0.49 2.36 -17.39
N GLN A 115 -0.83 2.22 -17.42
CA GLN A 115 -1.52 1.41 -18.43
C GLN A 115 -1.55 2.07 -19.82
N GLY A 116 -1.73 3.38 -19.88
CA GLY A 116 -1.93 4.09 -21.14
C GLY A 116 -0.65 4.56 -21.81
N MET A 117 0.41 4.84 -21.06
CA MET A 117 1.65 5.41 -21.60
C MET A 117 2.86 4.49 -21.44
N LEU A 118 2.93 3.74 -20.35
CA LEU A 118 4.10 2.94 -19.96
C LEU A 118 3.87 1.43 -20.13
N SER A 119 2.77 1.04 -20.80
CA SER A 119 2.49 -0.34 -21.19
C SER A 119 2.29 -0.42 -22.71
N ARG A 120 2.58 -1.58 -23.27
CA ARG A 120 2.34 -1.89 -24.68
C ARG A 120 1.05 -2.70 -24.84
N GLU A 121 0.59 -2.90 -26.06
CA GLU A 121 -0.66 -3.64 -26.38
C GLU A 121 -0.70 -5.06 -25.79
N ASN A 122 0.45 -5.67 -25.58
CA ASN A 122 0.59 -6.96 -24.91
C ASN A 122 0.62 -6.89 -23.37
N LEU A 123 0.32 -5.71 -22.81
CA LEU A 123 0.31 -5.39 -21.38
C LEU A 123 1.68 -5.46 -20.68
N LEU A 124 2.78 -5.60 -21.43
CA LEU A 124 4.12 -5.51 -20.83
C LEU A 124 4.49 -4.05 -20.63
N THR A 125 5.03 -3.75 -19.46
CA THR A 125 5.48 -2.41 -19.11
C THR A 125 6.87 -2.12 -19.67
N VAL A 126 7.13 -0.85 -19.96
CA VAL A 126 8.39 -0.39 -20.57
C VAL A 126 8.90 0.88 -19.91
N SER A 127 10.21 0.96 -19.77
CA SER A 127 10.93 2.23 -19.58
C SER A 127 11.04 2.95 -20.91
N PRO A 128 10.59 4.20 -21.03
CA PRO A 128 10.71 4.95 -22.26
C PRO A 128 12.16 5.18 -22.69
N GLY A 129 12.40 5.21 -24.01
CA GLY A 129 13.68 5.62 -24.56
C GLY A 129 14.05 7.04 -24.14
N GLY A 130 15.37 7.31 -24.04
CA GLY A 130 15.93 8.58 -23.53
C GLY A 130 16.21 8.57 -22.03
N ILE A 131 15.59 7.69 -21.27
CA ILE A 131 15.84 7.56 -19.81
C ILE A 131 17.02 6.63 -19.57
N ALA A 132 17.88 6.99 -18.62
CA ALA A 132 19.06 6.23 -18.23
C ALA A 132 20.02 5.89 -19.40
N GLY A 133 20.03 6.73 -20.45
CA GLY A 133 20.89 6.54 -21.62
C GLY A 133 20.42 5.48 -22.60
N ALA A 134 19.24 4.91 -22.42
CA ALA A 134 18.65 3.94 -23.35
C ALA A 134 18.14 4.66 -24.62
N PRO A 135 18.55 4.25 -25.84
CA PRO A 135 18.11 4.93 -27.06
C PRO A 135 16.65 4.59 -27.44
N ASN A 136 16.13 3.47 -26.96
CA ASN A 136 14.79 2.96 -27.27
C ASN A 136 14.10 2.51 -25.98
N ASP A 137 12.80 2.24 -26.09
CA ASP A 137 12.02 1.62 -25.03
C ASP A 137 12.63 0.27 -24.61
N ILE A 138 12.74 0.09 -23.30
CA ILE A 138 13.24 -1.16 -22.70
C ILE A 138 12.09 -1.83 -21.97
N TYR A 139 11.86 -3.11 -22.26
CA TYR A 139 10.98 -3.92 -21.42
C TYR A 139 11.52 -3.96 -20.00
N SER A 140 10.66 -3.67 -19.06
CA SER A 140 10.95 -3.79 -17.63
C SER A 140 9.77 -4.47 -16.93
N PHE A 141 10.09 -5.58 -16.28
CA PHE A 141 9.09 -6.38 -15.55
C PHE A 141 8.56 -5.67 -14.32
N ASP A 142 9.36 -4.78 -13.71
CA ASP A 142 9.07 -4.16 -12.41
C ASP A 142 7.74 -3.40 -12.37
N GLY A 143 7.37 -2.76 -13.46
CA GLY A 143 6.11 -2.03 -13.57
C GLY A 143 4.86 -2.92 -13.48
N ASN A 144 4.93 -4.13 -14.02
CA ASN A 144 3.81 -5.07 -13.99
C ASN A 144 3.45 -5.51 -12.57
N PRO A 145 4.36 -6.15 -11.78
CA PRO A 145 4.02 -6.59 -10.43
C PRO A 145 3.81 -5.41 -9.47
N ALA A 146 4.59 -4.32 -9.58
CA ALA A 146 4.39 -3.17 -8.70
C ALA A 146 3.06 -2.45 -8.99
N GLY A 147 2.65 -2.36 -10.26
CA GLY A 147 1.34 -1.82 -10.64
C GLY A 147 0.19 -2.68 -10.11
N ALA A 148 0.31 -4.01 -10.22
CA ALA A 148 -0.67 -4.94 -9.65
C ALA A 148 -0.73 -4.83 -8.11
N ALA A 149 0.42 -4.74 -7.44
CA ALA A 149 0.50 -4.55 -5.99
C ALA A 149 -0.12 -3.20 -5.57
N GLY A 150 0.15 -2.12 -6.31
CA GLY A 150 -0.45 -0.81 -6.05
C GLY A 150 -1.97 -0.83 -6.17
N MET A 151 -2.53 -1.45 -7.21
CA MET A 151 -3.98 -1.62 -7.35
C MET A 151 -4.56 -2.49 -6.22
N ALA A 152 -3.86 -3.53 -5.78
CA ALA A 152 -4.27 -4.31 -4.61
C ALA A 152 -4.27 -3.46 -3.34
N GLU A 153 -3.25 -2.63 -3.11
CA GLU A 153 -3.19 -1.69 -1.98
C GLU A 153 -4.33 -0.64 -2.00
N MET A 154 -4.85 -0.28 -3.18
CA MET A 154 -6.04 0.57 -3.28
C MET A 154 -7.31 -0.14 -2.80
N LEU A 155 -7.39 -1.47 -2.94
CA LEU A 155 -8.56 -2.29 -2.62
C LEU A 155 -8.52 -2.91 -1.22
N ILE A 156 -7.34 -3.24 -0.71
CA ILE A 156 -7.16 -3.91 0.58
C ILE A 156 -5.83 -3.53 1.22
N GLN A 157 -5.86 -3.19 2.51
CA GLN A 157 -4.64 -2.95 3.30
C GLN A 157 -4.72 -3.69 4.63
N ASN A 158 -3.57 -4.18 5.12
CA ASN A 158 -3.46 -4.73 6.47
C ASN A 158 -2.12 -4.43 7.16
N HIS A 159 -1.44 -3.39 6.73
CA HIS A 159 -0.13 -2.99 7.25
C HIS A 159 -0.19 -2.24 8.59
N GLU A 160 -1.35 -1.68 8.95
CA GLU A 160 -1.58 -0.99 10.23
C GLU A 160 -1.92 -1.93 11.40
N GLY A 161 -2.00 -3.25 11.14
CA GLY A 161 -2.37 -4.26 12.13
C GLY A 161 -3.85 -4.62 12.10
N TYR A 162 -4.60 -4.08 11.17
CA TYR A 162 -5.98 -4.45 10.88
C TYR A 162 -6.21 -4.55 9.36
N VAL A 163 -7.24 -5.28 8.97
CA VAL A 163 -7.68 -5.42 7.60
C VAL A 163 -8.64 -4.29 7.28
N GLU A 164 -8.33 -3.49 6.26
CA GLU A 164 -9.19 -2.38 5.79
C GLU A 164 -9.57 -2.60 4.34
N PHE A 165 -10.86 -2.76 4.09
CA PHE A 165 -11.42 -2.92 2.75
C PHE A 165 -11.63 -1.55 2.09
N LEU A 166 -11.30 -1.45 0.81
CA LEU A 166 -11.46 -0.26 -0.04
C LEU A 166 -10.83 1.03 0.52
N PRO A 167 -9.61 0.98 1.09
CA PRO A 167 -9.00 2.12 1.76
C PRO A 167 -8.71 3.30 0.83
N CYS A 168 -8.62 3.06 -0.49
CA CYS A 168 -8.20 4.06 -1.48
C CYS A 168 -8.99 3.89 -2.79
N LEU A 169 -10.33 3.94 -2.69
CA LEU A 169 -11.23 3.69 -3.81
C LEU A 169 -11.46 4.98 -4.62
N PRO A 170 -11.03 5.06 -5.89
CA PRO A 170 -11.25 6.25 -6.71
C PRO A 170 -12.72 6.37 -7.14
N THR A 171 -13.15 7.59 -7.45
CA THR A 171 -14.53 7.87 -7.89
C THR A 171 -14.94 7.11 -9.15
N ALA A 172 -13.97 6.71 -9.98
CA ALA A 172 -14.20 5.90 -11.18
C ALA A 172 -14.60 4.44 -10.87
N TRP A 173 -14.26 3.92 -9.68
CA TRP A 173 -14.54 2.53 -9.29
C TRP A 173 -15.76 2.42 -8.36
N LYS A 174 -16.85 3.10 -8.71
CA LYS A 174 -18.08 3.14 -7.88
C LYS A 174 -18.65 1.76 -7.58
N ASN A 175 -18.55 0.83 -8.53
CA ASN A 175 -19.05 -0.53 -8.40
C ASN A 175 -17.94 -1.50 -8.78
N GLY A 176 -17.87 -2.62 -8.09
CA GLY A 176 -16.86 -3.61 -8.40
C GLY A 176 -16.86 -4.79 -7.45
N LEU A 177 -15.96 -5.71 -7.74
CA LEU A 177 -15.65 -6.83 -6.88
C LEU A 177 -14.19 -7.27 -7.06
N PHE A 178 -13.64 -7.83 -6.01
CA PHE A 178 -12.42 -8.64 -6.09
C PHE A 178 -12.60 -9.93 -5.29
N LYS A 179 -11.84 -10.97 -5.63
CA LYS A 179 -11.86 -12.26 -4.95
C LYS A 179 -10.46 -12.80 -4.73
N GLY A 180 -10.23 -13.37 -3.54
CA GLY A 180 -9.05 -14.17 -3.25
C GLY A 180 -7.74 -13.38 -3.13
N LEU A 181 -7.78 -12.09 -2.80
CA LEU A 181 -6.57 -11.37 -2.46
C LEU A 181 -6.03 -11.88 -1.12
N CYS A 182 -4.73 -12.19 -1.09
CA CYS A 182 -4.09 -12.68 0.12
C CYS A 182 -3.61 -11.53 1.00
N ILE A 183 -3.80 -11.69 2.31
CA ILE A 183 -3.31 -10.73 3.31
C ILE A 183 -2.30 -11.38 4.26
N ARG A 184 -1.49 -10.56 4.90
CA ARG A 184 -0.58 -11.02 5.96
C ARG A 184 -1.39 -11.58 7.13
N GLY A 185 -0.88 -12.66 7.72
CA GLY A 185 -1.55 -13.36 8.82
C GLY A 185 -2.28 -14.63 8.36
N GLY A 186 -2.27 -14.93 7.06
CA GLY A 186 -2.80 -16.18 6.51
C GLY A 186 -4.32 -16.14 6.30
N ALA A 187 -4.78 -15.25 5.44
CA ALA A 187 -6.17 -15.24 4.99
C ALA A 187 -6.30 -14.79 3.53
N GLU A 188 -7.38 -15.24 2.89
CA GLU A 188 -7.87 -14.74 1.61
C GLU A 188 -9.07 -13.83 1.85
N VAL A 189 -9.12 -12.69 1.15
CA VAL A 189 -10.19 -11.72 1.29
C VAL A 189 -10.88 -11.45 -0.04
N SER A 190 -12.17 -11.16 0.03
CA SER A 190 -13.00 -10.81 -1.12
C SER A 190 -13.96 -9.70 -0.72
N ALA A 191 -14.31 -8.83 -1.66
CA ALA A 191 -15.31 -7.81 -1.43
C ALA A 191 -16.10 -7.52 -2.72
N GLN A 192 -17.35 -7.12 -2.54
CA GLN A 192 -18.24 -6.56 -3.56
C GLN A 192 -18.79 -5.25 -3.04
N TRP A 193 -18.82 -4.24 -3.87
CA TRP A 193 -19.33 -2.91 -3.52
C TRP A 193 -20.16 -2.30 -4.64
N GLU A 194 -21.10 -1.46 -4.24
CA GLU A 194 -21.96 -0.67 -5.12
C GLU A 194 -22.03 0.76 -4.59
N ASN A 195 -21.91 1.75 -5.47
CA ASN A 195 -21.87 3.17 -5.12
C ASN A 195 -20.83 3.48 -4.02
N ALA A 196 -19.64 2.85 -4.12
CA ALA A 196 -18.56 2.92 -3.14
C ALA A 196 -18.90 2.37 -1.74
N VAL A 197 -20.02 1.66 -1.57
CA VAL A 197 -20.43 1.05 -0.31
C VAL A 197 -20.29 -0.47 -0.40
N ILE A 198 -19.60 -1.06 0.56
CA ILE A 198 -19.45 -2.51 0.67
C ILE A 198 -20.85 -3.15 0.84
N GLN A 199 -21.20 -4.05 -0.06
CA GLN A 199 -22.40 -4.86 0.02
C GLN A 199 -22.12 -6.22 0.68
N HIS A 200 -20.96 -6.78 0.36
CA HIS A 200 -20.47 -8.02 0.95
C HIS A 200 -18.96 -8.02 0.98
N ALA A 201 -18.39 -8.38 2.11
CA ALA A 201 -16.97 -8.70 2.20
C ALA A 201 -16.76 -10.00 2.98
N SER A 202 -15.67 -10.68 2.70
CA SER A 202 -15.33 -11.92 3.39
C SER A 202 -13.83 -12.03 3.64
N LEU A 203 -13.50 -12.72 4.74
CA LEU A 203 -12.15 -13.11 5.10
C LEU A 203 -12.18 -14.61 5.42
N LYS A 204 -11.47 -15.41 4.62
CA LYS A 204 -11.30 -16.85 4.83
C LYS A 204 -9.91 -17.11 5.39
N ALA A 205 -9.83 -17.58 6.63
CA ALA A 205 -8.56 -17.91 7.25
C ALA A 205 -7.93 -19.14 6.58
N THR A 206 -6.64 -19.04 6.24
CA THR A 206 -5.83 -20.17 5.72
C THR A 206 -4.95 -20.78 6.80
N ALA A 207 -4.83 -20.10 7.96
CA ALA A 207 -4.14 -20.55 9.15
C ALA A 207 -4.85 -20.02 10.40
N ASP A 208 -4.63 -20.67 11.55
CA ASP A 208 -5.12 -20.19 12.84
C ASP A 208 -4.51 -18.82 13.14
N ASN A 209 -5.33 -17.81 13.35
CA ASN A 209 -4.88 -16.47 13.71
C ASN A 209 -6.01 -15.63 14.31
N THR A 210 -5.64 -14.49 14.88
CA THR A 210 -6.57 -13.44 15.30
C THR A 210 -6.52 -12.31 14.28
N PHE A 211 -7.65 -11.99 13.67
CA PHE A 211 -7.77 -10.91 12.69
C PHE A 211 -8.54 -9.74 13.29
N THR A 212 -7.99 -8.54 13.12
CA THR A 212 -8.71 -7.30 13.38
C THR A 212 -9.15 -6.71 12.05
N VAL A 213 -10.42 -6.38 11.93
CA VAL A 213 -11.01 -5.81 10.70
C VAL A 213 -11.58 -4.44 11.02
N LYS A 214 -11.29 -3.46 10.19
CA LYS A 214 -11.87 -2.12 10.25
C LYS A 214 -13.15 -2.08 9.43
N LEU A 215 -14.27 -1.83 10.10
CA LEU A 215 -15.56 -1.64 9.45
C LEU A 215 -15.78 -0.14 9.19
N PRO A 216 -16.35 0.24 8.03
CA PRO A 216 -16.77 1.62 7.84
C PRO A 216 -17.84 2.01 8.86
N ILE A 217 -17.71 3.20 9.44
CA ILE A 217 -18.58 3.65 10.55
C ILE A 217 -19.91 4.24 10.05
N GLU A 218 -20.02 4.56 8.77
CA GLU A 218 -21.20 5.19 8.15
C GLU A 218 -22.38 4.23 7.99
N LYS A 219 -22.15 2.93 8.07
CA LYS A 219 -23.18 1.88 7.92
C LYS A 219 -23.02 0.84 9.01
N LYS A 220 -24.17 0.33 9.49
CA LYS A 220 -24.16 -0.86 10.33
C LYS A 220 -24.00 -2.09 9.45
N TYR A 221 -23.03 -2.92 9.80
CA TYR A 221 -22.78 -4.20 9.15
C TYR A 221 -23.15 -5.35 10.09
N THR A 222 -23.77 -6.39 9.53
CA THR A 222 -23.88 -7.68 10.21
C THR A 222 -22.58 -8.46 9.94
N VAL A 223 -21.95 -8.93 11.01
CA VAL A 223 -20.73 -9.74 10.92
C VAL A 223 -21.03 -11.14 11.39
N THR A 224 -20.72 -12.13 10.58
CA THR A 224 -20.91 -13.53 10.92
C THR A 224 -19.60 -14.32 10.81
N LEU A 225 -19.40 -15.26 11.74
CA LEU A 225 -18.33 -16.26 11.67
C LEU A 225 -18.95 -17.63 11.45
N ASN A 226 -18.65 -18.28 10.32
CA ASN A 226 -19.26 -19.56 9.93
C ASN A 226 -20.78 -19.52 9.99
N GLY A 227 -21.39 -18.42 9.52
CA GLY A 227 -22.83 -18.22 9.49
C GLY A 227 -23.48 -17.85 10.83
N LYS A 228 -22.72 -17.76 11.93
CA LYS A 228 -23.22 -17.33 13.24
C LYS A 228 -22.85 -15.87 13.47
N GLU A 229 -23.81 -15.06 13.89
CA GLU A 229 -23.55 -13.64 14.18
C GLU A 229 -22.50 -13.48 15.30
N VAL A 230 -21.52 -12.63 15.04
CA VAL A 230 -20.48 -12.30 15.99
C VAL A 230 -20.93 -11.08 16.77
N SER A 231 -21.20 -11.27 18.07
CA SER A 231 -21.52 -10.19 19.01
C SER A 231 -20.27 -9.38 19.38
N ALA A 232 -19.49 -8.99 18.38
CA ALA A 232 -18.27 -8.23 18.63
C ALA A 232 -18.63 -6.76 18.81
N LYS A 233 -18.20 -6.19 19.94
CA LYS A 233 -18.23 -4.74 20.12
C LYS A 233 -17.17 -4.14 19.21
N THR A 234 -17.60 -3.33 18.27
CA THR A 234 -16.71 -2.42 17.57
C THR A 234 -16.20 -1.37 18.54
N ASP A 235 -14.91 -1.09 18.52
CA ASP A 235 -14.36 0.04 19.24
C ASP A 235 -14.76 1.39 18.57
N SER A 236 -14.32 2.49 19.16
CA SER A 236 -14.61 3.85 18.62
C SER A 236 -14.01 4.10 17.23
N LYS A 237 -13.11 3.24 16.75
CA LYS A 237 -12.48 3.30 15.43
C LYS A 237 -13.14 2.36 14.41
N GLY A 238 -14.20 1.63 14.80
CA GLY A 238 -14.84 0.64 13.95
C GLY A 238 -14.08 -0.70 13.87
N LEU A 239 -13.14 -0.97 14.79
CA LEU A 239 -12.35 -2.19 14.78
C LEU A 239 -13.11 -3.34 15.46
N ILE A 240 -13.13 -4.48 14.80
CA ILE A 240 -13.64 -5.77 15.31
C ILE A 240 -12.50 -6.79 15.28
N THR A 241 -12.28 -7.49 16.38
CA THR A 241 -11.25 -8.54 16.49
C THR A 241 -11.89 -9.90 16.65
N VAL A 242 -11.49 -10.87 15.82
CA VAL A 242 -12.04 -12.22 15.77
C VAL A 242 -10.92 -13.25 15.75
N GLU A 243 -10.97 -14.22 16.67
CA GLU A 243 -10.13 -15.42 16.61
C GLU A 243 -10.71 -16.38 15.57
N MET A 244 -9.87 -16.85 14.65
CA MET A 244 -10.27 -17.72 13.57
C MET A 244 -9.34 -18.92 13.46
N LYS A 245 -9.91 -20.08 13.19
CA LYS A 245 -9.19 -21.29 12.82
C LYS A 245 -9.03 -21.36 11.30
N ALA A 246 -8.06 -22.17 10.85
CA ALA A 246 -7.91 -22.47 9.43
C ALA A 246 -9.26 -22.94 8.85
N GLN A 247 -9.66 -22.42 7.70
CA GLN A 247 -10.92 -22.60 6.98
C GLN A 247 -12.14 -21.85 7.55
N ASP A 248 -12.01 -21.15 8.69
CA ASP A 248 -13.09 -20.26 9.15
C ASP A 248 -13.38 -19.16 8.15
N LEU A 249 -14.64 -18.79 8.03
CA LEU A 249 -15.14 -17.75 7.13
C LEU A 249 -15.82 -16.65 7.94
N LEU A 250 -15.25 -15.47 7.92
CA LEU A 250 -15.86 -14.23 8.40
C LEU A 250 -16.55 -13.54 7.22
N GLU A 251 -17.84 -13.20 7.37
CA GLU A 251 -18.59 -12.44 6.39
C GLU A 251 -19.10 -11.13 6.98
N ILE A 252 -19.12 -10.09 6.16
CA ILE A 252 -19.56 -8.73 6.47
C ILE A 252 -20.60 -8.32 5.44
N LYS A 253 -21.85 -8.02 5.90
CA LYS A 253 -23.02 -7.71 5.05
C LYS A 253 -23.75 -6.46 5.51
#